data_beb1ec4b58fad82329293ed1e21ae786
#
_entry.id   beb1ec4b58fad82329293ed1e21ae786
#
_cell.length_a   1.000
_cell.length_b   1.000
_cell.length_c   1.000
_cell.angle_alpha   90.00
_cell.angle_beta   90.00
_cell.angle_gamma   90.00
#
_symmetry.space_group_name_H-M   'P 1'
#
loop_
_entity.id
_entity.type
_entity.pdbx_description
1 polymer ?
#
loop_
_entity_poly.entity_id
_entity_poly.type
_entity_poly.pdbx_seq_one_letter_code
_entity_poly.pdbx_strand_id
1 'polypeptide(L)' 'MTKTELAREITRANNGSPLIKLSKIAELVGDKNAQRVKRTYLEGLEVIGNRYFVPEVAEALKGKARVL' A
#
# COMPACT_ATOMS: atom_id res chain seq x y z
N MET A 1 -14.09 1.33 6.16
CA MET A 1 -12.77 1.59 6.73
C MET A 1 -12.26 2.93 6.23
N THR A 2 -11.82 3.78 7.14
CA THR A 2 -11.27 5.09 6.77
C THR A 2 -9.82 4.93 6.32
N LYS A 3 -9.30 5.99 5.69
CA LYS A 3 -7.90 6.02 5.28
C LYS A 3 -6.98 5.83 6.50
N THR A 4 -7.31 6.47 7.61
CA THR A 4 -6.52 6.37 8.84
C THR A 4 -6.54 4.95 9.39
N GLU A 5 -7.70 4.30 9.37
CA GLU A 5 -7.80 2.92 9.82
C GLU A 5 -7.01 1.98 8.91
N LEU A 6 -7.10 2.19 7.61
CA LEU A 6 -6.37 1.37 6.65
C LEU A 6 -4.87 1.54 6.85
N ALA A 7 -4.40 2.78 7.01
CA ALA A 7 -2.98 3.03 7.25
C ALA A 7 -2.51 2.33 8.53
N ARG A 8 -3.32 2.37 9.57
CA ARG A 8 -2.98 1.72 10.84
C ARG A 8 -2.86 0.21 10.66
N GLU A 9 -3.80 -0.41 9.92
CA GLU A 9 -3.75 -1.83 9.69
C GLU A 9 -2.54 -2.23 8.85
N ILE A 10 -2.22 -1.44 7.84
CA ILE A 10 -1.04 -1.70 7.01
C ILE A 10 0.23 -1.60 7.86
N THR A 11 0.33 -0.57 8.67
CA THR A 11 1.49 -0.38 9.54
C THR A 11 1.64 -1.55 10.50
N ARG A 12 0.53 -2.01 11.08
CA ARG A 12 0.54 -3.15 11.98
C ARG A 12 1.02 -4.40 11.27
N ALA A 13 0.52 -4.65 10.06
CA ALA A 13 0.92 -5.81 9.28
C ALA A 13 2.38 -5.72 8.85
N ASN A 14 2.93 -4.50 8.83
CA ASN A 14 4.30 -4.25 8.43
C ASN A 14 5.22 -4.07 9.65
N ASN A 15 4.90 -4.76 10.74
CA ASN A 15 5.70 -4.75 11.97
C ASN A 15 5.86 -3.36 12.58
N GLY A 16 4.88 -2.50 12.39
CA GLY A 16 4.89 -1.16 12.96
C GLY A 16 5.71 -0.14 12.18
N SER A 17 6.28 -0.53 11.05
CA SER A 17 7.10 0.38 10.25
C SER A 17 6.24 1.23 9.32
N PRO A 18 6.53 2.53 9.20
CA PRO A 18 5.79 3.41 8.28
C PRO A 18 6.25 3.29 6.83
N LEU A 19 7.33 2.54 6.58
CA LEU A 19 7.84 2.32 5.22
C LEU A 19 7.62 0.86 4.85
N ILE A 20 7.05 0.62 3.67
CA ILE A 20 6.62 -0.72 3.27
C ILE A 20 7.15 -1.04 1.87
N LYS A 21 7.63 -2.27 1.71
CA LYS A 21 8.15 -2.74 0.43
C LYS A 21 7.01 -3.12 -0.51
N LEU A 22 7.28 -3.03 -1.81
CA LEU A 22 6.29 -3.40 -2.82
C LEU A 22 5.81 -4.84 -2.66
N SER A 23 6.72 -5.76 -2.38
CA SER A 23 6.35 -7.16 -2.20
C SER A 23 5.37 -7.35 -1.05
N LYS A 24 5.55 -6.58 0.02
CA LYS A 24 4.64 -6.65 1.15
C LYS A 24 3.28 -6.07 0.81
N ILE A 25 3.26 -4.98 0.04
CA ILE A 25 2.00 -4.39 -0.41
C ILE A 25 1.23 -5.40 -1.27
N ALA A 26 1.93 -6.06 -2.20
CA ALA A 26 1.30 -7.06 -3.05
C ALA A 26 0.71 -8.19 -2.22
N GLU A 27 1.43 -8.62 -1.20
CA GLU A 27 0.93 -9.67 -0.30
C GLU A 27 -0.34 -9.22 0.40
N LEU A 28 -0.37 -7.97 0.87
CA LEU A 28 -1.52 -7.46 1.60
C LEU A 28 -2.74 -7.30 0.73
N VAL A 29 -2.57 -6.97 -0.55
CA VAL A 29 -3.71 -6.86 -1.46
C VAL A 29 -4.07 -8.20 -2.10
N GLY A 30 -3.27 -9.23 -1.84
CA GLY A 30 -3.57 -10.57 -2.34
C GLY A 30 -3.24 -10.78 -3.80
N ASP A 31 -2.34 -9.99 -4.37
CA ASP A 31 -1.95 -10.10 -5.76
C ASP A 31 -0.53 -10.65 -5.84
N LYS A 32 -0.32 -11.71 -6.59
CA LYS A 32 0.98 -12.33 -6.73
C LYS A 32 1.92 -11.53 -7.63
N ASN A 33 1.38 -10.62 -8.44
CA ASN A 33 2.18 -9.85 -9.38
C ASN A 33 2.44 -8.45 -8.81
N ALA A 34 3.63 -8.26 -8.24
CA ALA A 34 3.98 -6.99 -7.61
C ALA A 34 4.03 -5.84 -8.62
N GLN A 35 4.44 -6.12 -9.86
CA GLN A 35 4.50 -5.08 -10.88
C GLN A 35 3.10 -4.59 -11.24
N ARG A 36 2.13 -5.47 -11.24
CA ARG A 36 0.75 -5.09 -11.50
C ARG A 36 0.21 -4.23 -10.36
N VAL A 37 0.55 -4.58 -9.12
CA VAL A 37 0.15 -3.80 -7.96
C VAL A 37 0.73 -2.40 -8.05
N LYS A 38 2.01 -2.29 -8.40
CA LYS A 38 2.67 -1.01 -8.55
C LYS A 38 1.96 -0.16 -9.60
N ARG A 39 1.67 -0.76 -10.75
CA ARG A 39 1.04 -0.05 -11.85
C ARG A 39 -0.41 0.34 -11.53
N THR A 40 -1.13 -0.55 -10.87
CA THR A 40 -2.55 -0.34 -10.61
C THR A 40 -2.79 0.64 -9.46
N TYR A 41 -2.04 0.52 -8.38
CA TYR A 41 -2.32 1.26 -7.16
C TYR A 41 -1.30 2.33 -6.81
N LEU A 42 -0.04 2.11 -7.15
CA LEU A 42 1.05 2.91 -6.61
C LEU A 42 1.68 3.86 -7.62
N GLU A 43 1.12 3.94 -8.81
CA GLU A 43 1.67 4.82 -9.83
C GLU A 43 1.59 6.27 -9.36
N GLY A 44 2.70 6.96 -9.46
CA GLY A 44 2.78 8.35 -9.04
C GLY A 44 3.19 8.55 -7.59
N LEU A 45 3.27 7.48 -6.81
CA LEU A 45 3.72 7.61 -5.43
C LEU A 45 5.24 7.69 -5.37
N GLU A 46 5.72 8.45 -4.40
CA GLU A 46 7.15 8.59 -4.17
C GLU A 46 7.72 7.32 -3.58
N VAL A 47 8.90 6.91 -4.08
CA VAL A 47 9.62 5.74 -3.57
C VAL A 47 10.78 6.22 -2.74
N ILE A 48 10.87 5.74 -1.52
CA ILE A 48 11.92 6.11 -0.59
C ILE A 48 12.75 4.86 -0.31
N GLY A 49 13.93 4.76 -0.94
CA GLY A 49 14.81 3.61 -0.74
C GLY A 49 14.14 2.27 -1.01
N ASN A 50 13.42 2.16 -2.12
CA ASN A 50 12.67 0.98 -2.53
C ASN A 50 11.46 0.68 -1.65
N ARG A 51 11.02 1.66 -0.88
CA ARG A 51 9.85 1.52 -0.01
C ARG A 51 8.90 2.65 -0.23
N TYR A 52 7.65 2.42 0.15
CA TYR A 52 6.59 3.42 0.05
C TYR A 52 6.18 3.86 1.44
N PHE A 53 5.69 5.09 1.54
CA PHE A 53 5.21 5.61 2.82
C PHE A 53 3.79 5.12 3.05
N VAL A 54 3.55 4.44 4.18
CA VAL A 54 2.27 3.79 4.44
C VAL A 54 1.06 4.71 4.29
N PRO A 55 1.07 5.95 4.81
CA PRO A 55 -0.10 6.81 4.63
C PRO A 55 -0.44 7.07 3.17
N GLU A 56 0.58 7.21 2.31
CA GLU A 56 0.36 7.41 0.89
C GLU A 56 -0.18 6.15 0.23
N VAL A 57 0.31 4.98 0.67
CA VAL A 57 -0.19 3.71 0.18
C VAL A 57 -1.65 3.53 0.56
N ALA A 58 -1.98 3.85 1.80
CA ALA A 58 -3.36 3.74 2.28
C ALA A 58 -4.30 4.62 1.47
N GLU A 59 -3.87 5.84 1.18
CA GLU A 59 -4.67 6.76 0.39
C GLU A 59 -4.87 6.22 -1.04
N ALA A 60 -3.81 5.70 -1.63
CA ALA A 60 -3.88 5.14 -2.98
C ALA A 60 -4.80 3.93 -3.03
N LEU A 61 -4.65 3.02 -2.07
CA LEU A 61 -5.48 1.83 -2.01
C LEU A 61 -6.95 2.18 -1.77
N LYS A 62 -7.19 3.14 -0.89
CA LYS A 62 -8.55 3.57 -0.59
C LYS A 62 -9.21 4.16 -1.83
N GLY A 63 -8.47 4.95 -2.58
CA GLY A 63 -9.00 5.56 -3.79
C GLY A 63 -9.22 4.59 -4.93
N LYS A 64 -8.36 3.56 -5.05
CA LYS A 64 -8.44 2.60 -6.14
C LYS A 64 -9.29 1.39 -5.79
N ALA A 65 -9.35 1.04 -4.53
CA ALA A 65 -10.12 -0.11 -4.08
C ALA A 65 -11.59 0.23 -3.90
N ARG A 66 -12.08 1.07 -4.75
CA ARG A 66 -13.47 1.49 -4.69
C ARG A 66 -14.36 0.30 -4.96
N VAL A 67 -15.30 0.09 -4.09
CA VAL A 67 -16.23 -1.01 -4.25
C VAL A 67 -17.18 -0.73 -5.40
N LEU A 68 -17.41 -1.73 -6.13
CA LEU A 68 -18.30 -1.66 -7.28
C LEU A 68 -19.75 -1.83 -6.86
#